data_f28cea06c709c82bba37d77b48c8cfec
#
_entry.id   f28cea06c709c82bba37d77b48c8cfec
#
_cell.length_a   1.000
_cell.length_b   1.000
_cell.length_c   1.000
_cell.angle_alpha   90.00
_cell.angle_beta   90.00
_cell.angle_gamma   90.00
#
_symmetry.space_group_name_H-M   'P 1'
#
loop_
_entity.id
_entity.type
_entity.pdbx_description
1 polymer ?
#
loop_
_entity_poly.entity_id
_entity_poly.type
_entity_poly.pdbx_seq_one_letter_code
_entity_poly.pdbx_strand_id
1 'polypeptide(L)'
;MPEIWIPYGDVEISVDIDSNNLSGIFKNEKTEFDDTILENNQILNNLNEKVIIFDICNSIGSISVIEMLIEIIKNSKRTNQIEIIIRKNHKKNIENLLKDKEFQHNIKIIEKLSIDEIKEIINDNQVILLSNASFDSLFGFNGGAISLARILKDPIIKDAFYDKEIIYPESGIITNRSKIVQKKYEEYSNIISVQIIEDADGISNCVVGKLYDSYVNSSKVLTNNIKHIENKFESCIISCDYNKRNTLNDSLNGIWNLYNSIEKKGNVTLVSESLDGFGSDALDKYAMNQINIKNLISNNEYFEGLENLIFLEKINQEYSIDIISTIPHHYIEKRFKFRPFNTVNSALNSTIRRKGKRVEIAIIPHANNMIMKVGSNKIV
;
A
#
# COMPACT_ATOMS: atom_id res chain seq x y z
N MET A 1 -12.07 31.79 -0.26
CA MET A 1 -12.16 30.33 -0.08
C MET A 1 -10.76 29.81 0.18
N PRO A 2 -10.51 28.98 1.18
CA PRO A 2 -9.20 28.38 1.31
C PRO A 2 -8.97 27.42 0.12
N GLU A 3 -7.87 27.57 -0.58
CA GLU A 3 -7.40 26.56 -1.53
C GLU A 3 -6.77 25.42 -0.75
N ILE A 4 -7.28 24.21 -0.92
CA ILE A 4 -6.74 23.01 -0.31
C ILE A 4 -6.09 22.19 -1.41
N TRP A 5 -4.80 21.94 -1.27
CA TRP A 5 -4.02 21.16 -2.23
C TRP A 5 -4.00 19.68 -1.83
N ILE A 6 -4.27 18.80 -2.78
CA ILE A 6 -4.28 17.35 -2.60
C ILE A 6 -3.48 16.67 -3.70
N PRO A 7 -2.79 15.54 -3.40
CA PRO A 7 -1.99 14.81 -4.37
C PRO A 7 -2.79 14.27 -5.56
N TYR A 8 -2.19 14.32 -6.75
CA TYR A 8 -2.67 13.71 -7.98
C TYR A 8 -1.44 13.30 -8.83
N GLY A 9 -1.01 12.04 -8.75
CA GLY A 9 0.25 11.59 -9.32
C GLY A 9 1.44 12.38 -8.74
N ASP A 10 2.27 12.92 -9.61
CA ASP A 10 3.45 13.72 -9.23
C ASP A 10 3.15 15.21 -8.99
N VAL A 11 1.89 15.61 -9.03
CA VAL A 11 1.46 16.99 -8.84
C VAL A 11 0.40 17.12 -7.73
N GLU A 12 0.14 18.33 -7.32
CA GLU A 12 -0.99 18.65 -6.46
C GLU A 12 -2.06 19.42 -7.26
N ILE A 13 -3.32 19.16 -6.93
CA ILE A 13 -4.47 19.86 -7.50
C ILE A 13 -5.28 20.55 -6.41
N SER A 14 -5.85 21.73 -6.74
CA SER A 14 -6.62 22.51 -5.78
C SER A 14 -8.07 22.04 -5.68
N VAL A 15 -8.60 22.09 -4.45
CA VAL A 15 -10.00 21.90 -4.11
C VAL A 15 -10.56 23.22 -3.60
N ASP A 16 -11.49 23.81 -4.33
CA ASP A 16 -12.14 25.08 -3.98
C ASP A 16 -13.43 24.79 -3.22
N ILE A 17 -13.36 24.67 -1.89
CA ILE A 17 -14.50 24.34 -1.05
C ILE A 17 -14.92 25.55 -0.18
N ASP A 18 -16.23 25.77 -0.05
CA ASP A 18 -16.76 26.74 0.89
C ASP A 18 -16.55 26.22 2.32
N SER A 19 -16.20 27.16 3.25
CA SER A 19 -16.01 26.83 4.65
C SER A 19 -17.25 26.19 5.30
N ASN A 20 -18.44 26.53 4.81
CA ASN A 20 -19.69 25.95 5.29
C ASN A 20 -19.90 24.48 4.87
N ASN A 21 -19.15 24.02 3.88
CA ASN A 21 -19.18 22.65 3.39
C ASN A 21 -17.98 21.81 3.86
N LEU A 22 -16.94 22.45 4.42
CA LEU A 22 -15.75 21.74 4.88
C LEU A 22 -15.94 21.27 6.32
N SER A 23 -16.07 19.94 6.52
CA SER A 23 -16.12 19.35 7.86
C SER A 23 -14.75 19.21 8.50
N GLY A 24 -13.69 19.07 7.70
CA GLY A 24 -12.31 18.98 8.19
C GLY A 24 -11.32 18.49 7.15
N ILE A 25 -10.03 18.71 7.45
CA ILE A 25 -8.90 18.16 6.69
C ILE A 25 -8.15 17.20 7.61
N PHE A 26 -8.06 15.94 7.20
CA PHE A 26 -7.45 14.88 7.99
C PHE A 26 -6.12 14.49 7.35
N LYS A 27 -5.02 14.82 8.04
CA LYS A 27 -3.64 14.48 7.62
C LYS A 27 -2.94 13.74 8.76
N ASN A 28 -1.98 12.88 8.41
CA ASN A 28 -1.03 12.38 9.38
C ASN A 28 -0.06 13.50 9.75
N GLU A 29 0.37 13.51 11.00
CA GLU A 29 1.47 14.37 11.42
C GLU A 29 2.76 13.88 10.77
N LYS A 30 3.60 14.82 10.38
CA LYS A 30 4.93 14.51 9.86
C LYS A 30 5.75 13.86 10.97
N THR A 31 6.33 12.72 10.66
CA THR A 31 7.26 12.03 11.55
C THR A 31 8.65 12.11 10.93
N GLU A 32 9.63 12.64 11.67
CA GLU A 32 11.02 12.59 11.23
C GLU A 32 11.54 11.16 11.40
N PHE A 33 12.17 10.65 10.35
CA PHE A 33 12.77 9.32 10.39
C PHE A 33 14.08 9.35 11.17
N ASP A 34 14.19 8.47 12.15
CA ASP A 34 15.42 8.24 12.92
C ASP A 34 16.24 7.12 12.25
N ASP A 35 17.27 7.51 11.51
CA ASP A 35 18.18 6.59 10.78
C ASP A 35 19.01 5.71 11.73
N THR A 36 19.21 6.14 12.96
CA THR A 36 19.94 5.35 13.98
C THR A 36 19.26 4.02 14.31
N ILE A 37 17.97 3.86 13.98
CA ILE A 37 17.24 2.59 14.15
C ILE A 37 17.92 1.45 13.38
N LEU A 38 18.41 1.72 12.19
CA LEU A 38 19.10 0.72 11.37
C LEU A 38 20.53 0.50 11.87
N GLU A 39 21.28 1.56 12.20
CA GLU A 39 22.68 1.48 12.65
C GLU A 39 22.82 0.72 13.97
N ASN A 40 21.92 0.96 14.92
CA ASN A 40 21.95 0.33 16.24
C ASN A 40 21.32 -1.07 16.27
N ASN A 41 20.90 -1.61 15.13
CA ASN A 41 20.23 -2.91 15.11
C ASN A 41 21.24 -4.07 15.20
N GLN A 42 21.16 -4.84 16.28
CA GLN A 42 22.07 -5.97 16.52
C GLN A 42 22.00 -7.07 15.44
N ILE A 43 20.86 -7.25 14.77
CA ILE A 43 20.70 -8.25 13.72
C ILE A 43 21.50 -7.83 12.50
N LEU A 44 21.44 -6.56 12.11
CA LEU A 44 22.18 -6.02 10.97
C LEU A 44 23.70 -5.95 11.23
N ASN A 45 24.11 -5.89 12.47
CA ASN A 45 25.53 -5.89 12.84
C ASN A 45 26.16 -7.30 12.84
N ASN A 46 25.38 -8.37 12.67
CA ASN A 46 25.83 -9.77 12.66
C ASN A 46 25.55 -10.48 11.32
N LEU A 47 25.86 -9.82 10.21
CA LEU A 47 25.64 -10.37 8.87
C LEU A 47 26.77 -11.34 8.46
N ASN A 48 26.44 -12.23 7.50
CA ASN A 48 27.37 -13.17 6.90
C ASN A 48 28.34 -12.48 5.90
N GLU A 49 29.35 -13.22 5.42
CA GLU A 49 30.30 -12.72 4.41
C GLU A 49 29.64 -12.33 3.09
N LYS A 50 28.58 -13.05 2.69
CA LYS A 50 27.74 -12.73 1.54
C LYS A 50 26.34 -12.40 2.03
N VAL A 51 25.81 -11.25 1.58
CA VAL A 51 24.48 -10.78 1.90
C VAL A 51 23.74 -10.38 0.63
N ILE A 52 22.47 -10.74 0.57
CA ILE A 52 21.57 -10.30 -0.50
C ILE A 52 20.58 -9.28 0.05
N ILE A 53 20.57 -8.08 -0.53
CA ILE A 53 19.52 -7.09 -0.31
C ILE A 53 18.44 -7.33 -1.36
N PHE A 54 17.26 -7.76 -0.92
CA PHE A 54 16.12 -8.04 -1.78
C PHE A 54 15.04 -6.99 -1.58
N ASP A 55 15.02 -5.98 -2.46
CA ASP A 55 14.06 -4.89 -2.42
C ASP A 55 12.81 -5.21 -3.25
N ILE A 56 11.72 -5.49 -2.56
CA ILE A 56 10.39 -5.70 -3.16
C ILE A 56 9.47 -4.48 -3.00
N CYS A 57 9.97 -3.36 -2.50
CA CYS A 57 9.23 -2.11 -2.37
C CYS A 57 8.85 -1.53 -3.74
N ASN A 58 7.76 -0.78 -3.74
CA ASN A 58 7.34 0.00 -4.91
C ASN A 58 7.75 1.48 -4.80
N SER A 59 8.24 1.91 -3.64
CA SER A 59 8.51 3.31 -3.30
C SER A 59 9.98 3.67 -3.45
N ILE A 60 10.24 4.95 -3.68
CA ILE A 60 11.60 5.50 -3.77
C ILE A 60 12.30 5.49 -2.40
N GLY A 61 11.55 5.51 -1.30
CA GLY A 61 12.12 5.47 0.06
C GLY A 61 13.04 4.27 0.31
N SER A 62 12.79 3.13 -0.35
CA SER A 62 13.66 1.95 -0.22
C SER A 62 15.10 2.23 -0.67
N ILE A 63 15.34 3.15 -1.59
CA ILE A 63 16.68 3.51 -2.09
C ILE A 63 17.52 4.11 -0.97
N SER A 64 16.95 5.02 -0.17
CA SER A 64 17.64 5.59 0.99
C SER A 64 17.95 4.52 2.04
N VAL A 65 17.03 3.57 2.27
CA VAL A 65 17.27 2.44 3.17
C VAL A 65 18.39 1.52 2.64
N ILE A 66 18.43 1.26 1.33
CA ILE A 66 19.53 0.49 0.71
C ILE A 66 20.87 1.20 0.92
N GLU A 67 20.91 2.53 0.78
CA GLU A 67 22.12 3.31 1.03
C GLU A 67 22.63 3.13 2.46
N MET A 68 21.76 3.30 3.44
CA MET A 68 22.10 3.09 4.86
C MET A 68 22.57 1.66 5.14
N LEU A 69 21.87 0.65 4.59
CA LEU A 69 22.27 -0.75 4.75
C LEU A 69 23.65 -1.02 4.16
N ILE A 70 23.97 -0.46 3.00
CA ILE A 70 25.30 -0.59 2.40
C ILE A 70 26.37 0.00 3.30
N GLU A 71 26.12 1.12 3.96
CA GLU A 71 27.05 1.73 4.90
C GLU A 71 27.27 0.89 6.16
N ILE A 72 26.19 0.36 6.74
CA ILE A 72 26.23 -0.57 7.89
C ILE A 72 27.02 -1.82 7.54
N ILE A 73 26.76 -2.43 6.38
CA ILE A 73 27.45 -3.63 5.90
C ILE A 73 28.95 -3.37 5.73
N LYS A 74 29.33 -2.24 5.16
CA LYS A 74 30.75 -1.85 5.02
C LYS A 74 31.46 -1.72 6.36
N ASN A 75 30.80 -1.07 7.31
CA ASN A 75 31.37 -0.84 8.63
C ASN A 75 31.54 -2.13 9.44
N SER A 76 30.73 -3.17 9.13
CA SER A 76 30.79 -4.47 9.83
C SER A 76 32.09 -5.25 9.58
N LYS A 77 32.88 -4.93 8.53
CA LYS A 77 34.11 -5.60 8.10
C LYS A 77 34.01 -7.12 7.90
N ARG A 78 32.82 -7.70 7.95
CA ARG A 78 32.56 -9.14 7.80
C ARG A 78 32.09 -9.48 6.39
N THR A 79 31.33 -8.59 5.79
CA THR A 79 30.72 -8.82 4.48
C THR A 79 31.61 -8.32 3.36
N ASN A 80 32.01 -9.23 2.46
CA ASN A 80 32.88 -8.93 1.34
C ASN A 80 32.13 -8.84 0.00
N GLN A 81 30.90 -9.37 -0.06
CA GLN A 81 30.08 -9.42 -1.26
C GLN A 81 28.64 -9.05 -0.98
N ILE A 82 28.13 -8.07 -1.75
CA ILE A 82 26.74 -7.65 -1.72
C ILE A 82 26.09 -7.93 -3.07
N GLU A 83 24.98 -8.64 -3.06
CA GLU A 83 24.09 -8.75 -4.19
C GLU A 83 22.81 -7.96 -3.93
N ILE A 84 22.37 -7.14 -4.88
CA ILE A 84 21.20 -6.27 -4.74
C ILE A 84 20.18 -6.68 -5.79
N ILE A 85 19.01 -7.13 -5.35
CA ILE A 85 17.91 -7.53 -6.22
C ILE A 85 16.81 -6.47 -6.07
N ILE A 86 16.47 -5.80 -7.16
CA ILE A 86 15.61 -4.63 -7.17
C ILE A 86 14.59 -4.69 -8.30
N ARG A 87 13.57 -3.86 -8.21
CA ARG A 87 12.65 -3.62 -9.32
C ARG A 87 13.33 -2.81 -10.43
N LYS A 88 12.87 -3.01 -11.65
CA LYS A 88 13.43 -2.34 -12.85
C LYS A 88 13.44 -0.81 -12.74
N ASN A 89 12.40 -0.22 -12.14
CA ASN A 89 12.29 1.23 -11.97
C ASN A 89 13.35 1.82 -11.02
N HIS A 90 13.86 1.06 -10.06
CA HIS A 90 14.91 1.49 -9.12
C HIS A 90 16.33 1.39 -9.68
N LYS A 91 16.52 0.67 -10.80
CA LYS A 91 17.84 0.33 -11.35
C LYS A 91 18.76 1.53 -11.50
N LYS A 92 18.30 2.59 -12.17
CA LYS A 92 19.13 3.78 -12.45
C LYS A 92 19.60 4.48 -11.17
N ASN A 93 18.72 4.55 -10.16
CA ASN A 93 19.03 5.20 -8.90
C ASN A 93 20.10 4.41 -8.13
N ILE A 94 19.95 3.08 -8.07
CA ILE A 94 20.93 2.20 -7.41
C ILE A 94 22.26 2.17 -8.15
N GLU A 95 22.26 2.13 -9.48
CA GLU A 95 23.51 2.23 -10.26
C GLU A 95 24.22 3.55 -9.98
N ASN A 96 23.50 4.66 -9.83
CA ASN A 96 24.10 5.95 -9.49
C ASN A 96 24.67 5.96 -8.06
N LEU A 97 23.93 5.37 -7.10
CA LEU A 97 24.35 5.24 -5.70
C LEU A 97 25.67 4.45 -5.56
N LEU A 98 25.87 3.45 -6.42
CA LEU A 98 26.98 2.52 -6.33
C LEU A 98 28.23 2.94 -7.14
N LYS A 99 28.14 3.96 -8.00
CA LYS A 99 29.22 4.36 -8.93
C LYS A 99 30.57 4.60 -8.26
N ASP A 100 30.56 5.17 -7.06
CA ASP A 100 31.77 5.61 -6.35
C ASP A 100 32.11 4.69 -5.15
N LYS A 101 31.45 3.53 -5.06
CA LYS A 101 31.63 2.63 -3.91
C LYS A 101 32.58 1.45 -4.23
N GLU A 102 33.71 1.41 -3.51
CA GLU A 102 34.80 0.43 -3.69
C GLU A 102 34.50 -0.95 -3.08
N PHE A 103 33.43 -1.62 -3.48
CA PHE A 103 33.19 -3.00 -3.07
C PHE A 103 32.58 -3.82 -4.20
N GLN A 104 32.74 -5.14 -4.13
CA GLN A 104 32.18 -6.03 -5.14
C GLN A 104 30.66 -6.11 -4.96
N HIS A 105 29.92 -5.62 -5.95
CA HIS A 105 28.46 -5.66 -5.95
C HIS A 105 27.92 -6.23 -7.28
N ASN A 106 26.75 -6.84 -7.20
CA ASN A 106 26.00 -7.33 -8.35
C ASN A 106 24.54 -6.88 -8.25
N ILE A 107 23.98 -6.35 -9.33
CA ILE A 107 22.60 -5.90 -9.39
C ILE A 107 21.80 -6.83 -10.28
N LYS A 108 20.73 -7.43 -9.74
CA LYS A 108 19.73 -8.20 -10.49
C LYS A 108 18.38 -7.48 -10.50
N ILE A 109 17.59 -7.74 -11.50
CA ILE A 109 16.26 -7.16 -11.67
C ILE A 109 15.21 -8.23 -11.42
N ILE A 110 14.30 -8.00 -10.47
CA ILE A 110 13.25 -8.97 -10.06
C ILE A 110 12.45 -9.45 -11.25
N GLU A 111 12.01 -8.55 -12.13
CA GLU A 111 11.18 -8.87 -13.29
C GLU A 111 11.86 -9.76 -14.34
N LYS A 112 13.15 -10.00 -14.17
CA LYS A 112 13.94 -10.90 -15.03
C LYS A 112 14.22 -12.25 -14.40
N LEU A 113 13.88 -12.43 -13.13
CA LEU A 113 14.06 -13.68 -12.40
C LEU A 113 12.78 -14.52 -12.47
N SER A 114 12.94 -15.82 -12.63
CA SER A 114 11.85 -16.78 -12.43
C SER A 114 11.54 -16.93 -10.94
N ILE A 115 10.35 -17.42 -10.63
CA ILE A 115 9.95 -17.72 -9.26
C ILE A 115 10.90 -18.71 -8.60
N ASP A 116 11.36 -19.71 -9.35
CA ASP A 116 12.27 -20.74 -8.84
C ASP A 116 13.65 -20.16 -8.53
N GLU A 117 14.20 -19.29 -9.37
CA GLU A 117 15.45 -18.57 -9.08
C GLU A 117 15.32 -17.70 -7.82
N ILE A 118 14.19 -17.02 -7.61
CA ILE A 118 13.96 -16.24 -6.40
C ILE A 118 13.93 -17.15 -5.16
N LYS A 119 13.28 -18.30 -5.24
CA LYS A 119 13.23 -19.27 -4.13
C LYS A 119 14.61 -19.84 -3.81
N GLU A 120 15.41 -20.21 -4.81
CA GLU A 120 16.80 -20.65 -4.63
C GLU A 120 17.63 -19.57 -3.93
N ILE A 121 17.53 -18.32 -4.39
CA ILE A 121 18.22 -17.19 -3.78
C ILE A 121 17.86 -17.07 -2.30
N ILE A 122 16.59 -17.16 -1.96
CA ILE A 122 16.10 -17.03 -0.58
C ILE A 122 16.57 -18.22 0.27
N ASN A 123 16.54 -19.45 -0.25
CA ASN A 123 16.91 -20.63 0.51
C ASN A 123 18.40 -20.71 0.81
N ASP A 124 19.25 -20.32 -0.14
CA ASP A 124 20.68 -20.58 -0.09
C ASP A 124 21.50 -19.44 0.53
N ASN A 125 20.89 -18.28 0.78
CA ASN A 125 21.63 -17.10 1.23
C ASN A 125 20.96 -16.44 2.44
N GLN A 126 21.75 -15.64 3.17
CA GLN A 126 21.18 -14.65 4.09
C GLN A 126 20.61 -13.47 3.31
N VAL A 127 19.32 -13.20 3.48
CA VAL A 127 18.60 -12.18 2.73
C VAL A 127 18.10 -11.09 3.66
N ILE A 128 18.40 -9.83 3.32
CA ILE A 128 17.75 -8.66 3.89
C ILE A 128 16.59 -8.30 2.96
N LEU A 129 15.37 -8.61 3.38
CA LEU A 129 14.15 -8.35 2.63
C LEU A 129 13.61 -6.96 2.96
N LEU A 130 13.62 -6.06 1.98
CA LEU A 130 12.96 -4.76 2.10
C LEU A 130 11.52 -4.85 1.58
N SER A 131 10.57 -4.44 2.38
CA SER A 131 9.15 -4.38 1.99
C SER A 131 8.45 -3.16 2.61
N ASN A 132 7.45 -2.61 1.92
CA ASN A 132 6.61 -1.57 2.50
C ASN A 132 5.60 -2.19 3.47
N ALA A 133 5.59 -1.70 4.72
CA ALA A 133 4.49 -1.96 5.64
C ALA A 133 3.39 -0.93 5.42
N SER A 134 2.16 -1.38 5.21
CA SER A 134 1.01 -0.54 4.93
C SER A 134 -0.29 -1.22 5.36
N PHE A 135 -1.39 -0.49 5.36
CA PHE A 135 -2.70 -1.09 5.50
C PHE A 135 -3.04 -1.93 4.27
N ASP A 136 -3.75 -3.04 4.51
CA ASP A 136 -4.19 -3.98 3.48
C ASP A 136 -5.63 -4.40 3.75
N SER A 137 -6.46 -4.36 2.73
CA SER A 137 -7.90 -4.61 2.87
C SER A 137 -8.25 -6.09 3.10
N LEU A 138 -7.40 -7.03 2.65
CA LEU A 138 -7.60 -8.46 2.80
C LEU A 138 -6.88 -9.03 4.04
N PHE A 139 -5.61 -8.64 4.21
CA PHE A 139 -4.74 -9.15 5.27
C PHE A 139 -4.70 -8.27 6.51
N GLY A 140 -5.37 -7.11 6.47
CA GLY A 140 -5.34 -6.07 7.50
C GLY A 140 -4.12 -5.16 7.42
N PHE A 141 -2.94 -5.77 7.30
CA PHE A 141 -1.65 -5.11 7.05
C PHE A 141 -0.88 -5.88 5.99
N ASN A 142 -0.10 -5.15 5.18
CA ASN A 142 0.86 -5.69 4.23
C ASN A 142 2.28 -5.57 4.79
N GLY A 143 3.22 -6.31 4.20
CA GLY A 143 4.65 -6.28 4.52
C GLY A 143 5.24 -7.66 4.74
N GLY A 144 6.56 -7.76 4.75
CA GLY A 144 7.31 -8.99 5.02
C GLY A 144 6.83 -10.21 4.23
N ALA A 145 6.36 -11.23 4.94
CA ALA A 145 5.92 -12.49 4.36
C ALA A 145 4.76 -12.33 3.35
N ILE A 146 3.82 -11.42 3.59
CA ILE A 146 2.67 -11.21 2.69
C ILE A 146 3.15 -10.62 1.36
N SER A 147 4.00 -9.59 1.41
CA SER A 147 4.58 -9.00 0.21
C SER A 147 5.43 -10.01 -0.57
N LEU A 148 6.22 -10.83 0.13
CA LEU A 148 7.03 -11.87 -0.49
C LEU A 148 6.17 -12.96 -1.14
N ALA A 149 5.10 -13.41 -0.46
CA ALA A 149 4.16 -14.39 -1.00
C ALA A 149 3.48 -13.92 -2.29
N ARG A 150 3.13 -12.61 -2.36
CA ARG A 150 2.57 -12.00 -3.58
C ARG A 150 3.59 -11.97 -4.73
N ILE A 151 4.85 -11.61 -4.46
CA ILE A 151 5.94 -11.63 -5.48
C ILE A 151 6.17 -13.05 -6.01
N LEU A 152 6.17 -14.04 -5.12
CA LEU A 152 6.32 -15.44 -5.46
C LEU A 152 5.07 -16.07 -6.09
N LYS A 153 3.96 -15.34 -6.17
CA LYS A 153 2.63 -15.86 -6.60
C LYS A 153 2.29 -17.15 -5.87
N ASP A 154 2.61 -17.18 -4.57
CA ASP A 154 2.47 -18.39 -3.76
C ASP A 154 0.99 -18.78 -3.62
N PRO A 155 0.64 -20.07 -3.85
CA PRO A 155 -0.73 -20.58 -3.66
C PRO A 155 -1.32 -20.29 -2.29
N ILE A 156 -0.49 -20.07 -1.25
CA ILE A 156 -0.96 -19.72 0.10
C ILE A 156 -1.81 -18.45 0.11
N ILE A 157 -1.60 -17.51 -0.82
CA ILE A 157 -2.43 -16.30 -0.96
C ILE A 157 -3.87 -16.69 -1.32
N LYS A 158 -4.05 -17.64 -2.26
CA LYS A 158 -5.36 -18.17 -2.61
C LYS A 158 -5.99 -18.92 -1.42
N ASP A 159 -5.22 -19.75 -0.72
CA ASP A 159 -5.72 -20.52 0.43
C ASP A 159 -6.18 -19.57 1.55
N ALA A 160 -5.38 -18.53 1.84
CA ALA A 160 -5.74 -17.51 2.80
C ALA A 160 -6.96 -16.67 2.36
N PHE A 161 -7.08 -16.38 1.06
CA PHE A 161 -8.23 -15.68 0.51
C PHE A 161 -9.54 -16.44 0.77
N TYR A 162 -9.55 -17.78 0.59
CA TYR A 162 -10.71 -18.62 0.75
C TYR A 162 -10.91 -19.18 2.18
N ASP A 163 -10.05 -18.82 3.15
CA ASP A 163 -10.21 -19.29 4.55
C ASP A 163 -11.59 -18.98 5.16
N LYS A 164 -12.16 -17.85 4.78
CA LYS A 164 -13.50 -17.42 5.19
C LYS A 164 -14.18 -16.60 4.10
N GLU A 165 -15.50 -16.51 4.18
CA GLU A 165 -16.24 -15.59 3.32
C GLU A 165 -15.75 -14.15 3.49
N ILE A 166 -15.38 -13.52 2.37
CA ILE A 166 -14.94 -12.12 2.34
C ILE A 166 -16.18 -11.26 2.20
N ILE A 167 -16.51 -10.53 3.29
CA ILE A 167 -17.68 -9.68 3.29
C ILE A 167 -17.31 -8.22 3.05
N TYR A 168 -16.31 -7.71 3.78
CA TYR A 168 -15.91 -6.31 3.79
C TYR A 168 -14.38 -6.16 4.02
N PRO A 169 -13.80 -4.99 3.69
CA PRO A 169 -12.39 -4.71 4.00
C PRO A 169 -12.07 -4.82 5.49
N GLU A 170 -10.91 -5.38 5.80
CA GLU A 170 -10.44 -5.61 7.18
C GLU A 170 -9.15 -4.80 7.50
N SER A 171 -8.94 -3.65 6.84
CA SER A 171 -7.75 -2.81 7.06
C SER A 171 -7.50 -2.47 8.53
N GLY A 172 -6.25 -2.58 8.98
CA GLY A 172 -5.82 -2.21 10.33
C GLY A 172 -6.18 -3.22 11.43
N ILE A 173 -6.39 -4.50 11.07
CA ILE A 173 -6.62 -5.62 11.97
C ILE A 173 -5.74 -6.79 11.52
N ILE A 174 -5.01 -7.44 12.43
CA ILE A 174 -4.29 -8.68 12.11
C ILE A 174 -5.33 -9.80 11.90
N THR A 175 -5.53 -10.20 10.65
CA THR A 175 -6.56 -11.17 10.25
C THR A 175 -6.06 -12.62 10.39
N ASN A 176 -6.99 -13.61 10.36
CA ASN A 176 -6.60 -15.01 10.23
C ASN A 176 -5.85 -15.27 8.92
N ARG A 177 -6.24 -14.59 7.84
CA ARG A 177 -5.59 -14.67 6.53
C ARG A 177 -4.12 -14.29 6.61
N SER A 178 -3.79 -13.19 7.30
CA SER A 178 -2.40 -12.80 7.51
C SER A 178 -1.63 -13.85 8.31
N LYS A 179 -2.25 -14.43 9.36
CA LYS A 179 -1.62 -15.48 10.18
C LYS A 179 -1.30 -16.76 9.39
N ILE A 180 -2.17 -17.16 8.46
CA ILE A 180 -1.93 -18.32 7.57
C ILE A 180 -0.66 -18.10 6.75
N VAL A 181 -0.53 -16.92 6.11
CA VAL A 181 0.66 -16.59 5.32
C VAL A 181 1.90 -16.50 6.20
N GLN A 182 1.82 -15.78 7.33
CA GLN A 182 2.96 -15.63 8.24
C GLN A 182 3.48 -16.99 8.74
N LYS A 183 2.58 -17.90 9.13
CA LYS A 183 2.95 -19.23 9.61
C LYS A 183 3.72 -20.04 8.57
N LYS A 184 3.34 -19.96 7.29
CA LYS A 184 4.06 -20.65 6.23
C LYS A 184 5.49 -20.13 6.08
N TYR A 185 5.68 -18.82 6.25
CA TYR A 185 6.97 -18.17 6.03
C TYR A 185 7.86 -18.14 7.28
N GLU A 186 7.42 -18.65 8.43
CA GLU A 186 8.26 -18.81 9.64
C GLU A 186 9.45 -19.74 9.42
N GLU A 187 9.39 -20.64 8.43
CA GLU A 187 10.49 -21.54 8.07
C GLU A 187 11.73 -20.82 7.50
N TYR A 188 11.57 -19.63 6.94
CA TYR A 188 12.67 -18.83 6.38
C TYR A 188 13.42 -18.06 7.46
N SER A 189 14.20 -18.78 8.30
CA SER A 189 14.96 -18.21 9.40
C SER A 189 16.16 -17.34 8.97
N ASN A 190 16.59 -17.48 7.70
CA ASN A 190 17.69 -16.76 7.07
C ASN A 190 17.27 -15.39 6.50
N ILE A 191 15.98 -15.04 6.55
CA ILE A 191 15.48 -13.73 6.13
C ILE A 191 15.49 -12.75 7.30
N ILE A 192 16.18 -11.64 7.11
CA ILE A 192 16.07 -10.44 7.95
C ILE A 192 15.10 -9.50 7.23
N SER A 193 13.96 -9.22 7.84
CA SER A 193 12.97 -8.33 7.27
C SER A 193 13.18 -6.89 7.75
N VAL A 194 13.27 -5.97 6.80
CA VAL A 194 13.25 -4.53 7.03
C VAL A 194 11.95 -3.99 6.42
N GLN A 195 11.03 -3.61 7.30
CA GLN A 195 9.74 -3.06 6.88
C GLN A 195 9.77 -1.55 6.94
N ILE A 196 9.57 -0.92 5.79
CA ILE A 196 9.59 0.52 5.61
C ILE A 196 8.16 1.03 5.75
N ILE A 197 7.94 1.97 6.65
CA ILE A 197 6.69 2.69 6.81
C ILE A 197 6.89 4.09 6.25
N GLU A 198 6.02 4.48 5.34
CA GLU A 198 6.07 5.78 4.68
C GLU A 198 4.84 6.60 5.02
N ASP A 199 5.02 7.90 5.06
CA ASP A 199 3.97 8.91 5.10
C ASP A 199 4.00 9.80 3.85
N ALA A 200 3.35 10.96 3.90
CA ALA A 200 3.29 11.91 2.80
C ALA A 200 4.66 12.48 2.40
N ASP A 201 5.58 12.56 3.35
CA ASP A 201 6.89 13.22 3.19
C ASP A 201 8.03 12.22 2.94
N GLY A 202 7.76 10.92 2.95
CA GLY A 202 8.74 9.87 2.73
C GLY A 202 8.77 8.81 3.82
N ILE A 203 9.94 8.34 4.22
CA ILE A 203 10.08 7.33 5.26
C ILE A 203 9.76 7.97 6.62
N SER A 204 8.82 7.37 7.35
CA SER A 204 8.48 7.77 8.71
C SER A 204 9.04 6.80 9.76
N ASN A 205 9.24 5.53 9.38
CA ASN A 205 9.80 4.53 10.29
C ASN A 205 10.36 3.32 9.53
N CYS A 206 11.29 2.59 10.17
CA CYS A 206 11.75 1.28 9.72
C CYS A 206 11.71 0.29 10.87
N VAL A 207 11.23 -0.92 10.61
CA VAL A 207 11.17 -2.01 11.59
C VAL A 207 11.99 -3.18 11.10
N VAL A 208 13.01 -3.57 11.86
CA VAL A 208 13.92 -4.66 11.55
C VAL A 208 13.66 -5.84 12.48
N GLY A 209 13.66 -7.05 11.91
CA GLY A 209 13.48 -8.27 12.68
C GLY A 209 13.33 -9.52 11.80
N LYS A 210 12.94 -10.63 12.40
CA LYS A 210 12.43 -11.79 11.64
C LYS A 210 11.11 -11.43 10.96
N LEU A 211 10.72 -12.16 9.96
CA LEU A 211 9.51 -11.90 9.17
C LEU A 211 8.27 -11.64 10.02
N TYR A 212 7.98 -12.51 10.97
CA TYR A 212 6.80 -12.38 11.84
C TYR A 212 6.95 -11.22 12.84
N ASP A 213 8.09 -11.10 13.50
CA ASP A 213 8.30 -10.06 14.53
C ASP A 213 8.24 -8.65 13.92
N SER A 214 8.90 -8.46 12.76
CA SER A 214 8.86 -7.19 12.04
C SER A 214 7.45 -6.85 11.57
N TYR A 215 6.67 -7.84 11.10
CA TYR A 215 5.27 -7.65 10.72
C TYR A 215 4.40 -7.18 11.90
N VAL A 216 4.51 -7.84 13.05
CA VAL A 216 3.74 -7.47 14.25
C VAL A 216 4.13 -6.08 14.75
N ASN A 217 5.43 -5.77 14.76
CA ASN A 217 5.91 -4.48 15.24
C ASN A 217 5.57 -3.34 14.27
N SER A 218 5.70 -3.54 12.96
CA SER A 218 5.27 -2.54 11.97
C SER A 218 3.75 -2.31 11.99
N SER A 219 2.96 -3.37 12.22
CA SER A 219 1.51 -3.24 12.40
C SER A 219 1.16 -2.37 13.61
N LYS A 220 1.91 -2.50 14.73
CA LYS A 220 1.73 -1.63 15.91
C LYS A 220 2.05 -0.16 15.59
N VAL A 221 3.13 0.09 14.85
CA VAL A 221 3.48 1.46 14.43
C VAL A 221 2.38 2.04 13.54
N LEU A 222 1.89 1.27 12.56
CA LEU A 222 0.81 1.69 11.67
C LEU A 222 -0.50 1.97 12.41
N THR A 223 -0.77 1.31 13.55
CA THR A 223 -1.99 1.61 14.33
C THR A 223 -2.02 3.03 14.87
N ASN A 224 -0.89 3.73 15.00
CA ASN A 224 -0.86 5.15 15.37
C ASN A 224 -1.48 6.05 14.29
N ASN A 225 -1.56 5.57 13.05
CA ASN A 225 -2.21 6.26 11.94
C ASN A 225 -3.72 6.00 11.86
N ILE A 226 -4.31 5.33 12.85
CA ILE A 226 -5.76 5.19 12.99
C ILE A 226 -6.29 6.42 13.71
N LYS A 227 -7.09 7.22 13.00
CA LYS A 227 -7.75 8.41 13.54
C LYS A 227 -9.17 8.07 13.97
N HIS A 228 -9.56 8.55 15.14
CA HIS A 228 -10.92 8.40 15.64
C HIS A 228 -11.72 9.65 15.34
N ILE A 229 -12.93 9.46 14.82
CA ILE A 229 -13.90 10.51 14.52
C ILE A 229 -15.19 10.28 15.29
N GLU A 230 -15.90 11.34 15.62
CA GLU A 230 -17.15 11.24 16.37
C GLU A 230 -18.30 10.73 15.50
N ASN A 231 -18.42 11.27 14.31
CA ASN A 231 -19.50 10.96 13.37
C ASN A 231 -18.96 10.46 12.04
N LYS A 232 -19.79 9.68 11.33
CA LYS A 232 -19.48 9.26 9.96
C LYS A 232 -19.52 10.44 9.01
N PHE A 233 -18.73 10.36 7.93
CA PHE A 233 -18.71 11.34 6.87
C PHE A 233 -19.93 11.16 5.94
N GLU A 234 -20.67 12.22 5.70
CA GLU A 234 -21.70 12.26 4.67
C GLU A 234 -21.08 12.23 3.27
N SER A 235 -19.96 12.94 3.10
CA SER A 235 -19.16 12.92 1.89
C SER A 235 -17.67 13.13 2.22
N CYS A 236 -16.79 12.56 1.40
CA CYS A 236 -15.36 12.82 1.50
C CYS A 236 -14.70 12.92 0.13
N ILE A 237 -13.65 13.74 0.06
CA ILE A 237 -12.69 13.78 -1.05
C ILE A 237 -11.41 13.16 -0.53
N ILE A 238 -10.96 12.11 -1.18
CA ILE A 238 -9.75 11.39 -0.80
C ILE A 238 -8.75 11.39 -1.94
N SER A 239 -7.48 11.51 -1.63
CA SER A 239 -6.42 11.28 -2.60
C SER A 239 -5.44 10.24 -2.09
N CYS A 240 -4.72 9.64 -3.03
CA CYS A 240 -3.73 8.62 -2.76
C CYS A 240 -2.34 9.22 -2.77
N ASP A 241 -1.40 8.53 -2.13
CA ASP A 241 -0.02 8.93 -2.03
C ASP A 241 0.68 8.79 -3.41
N TYR A 242 1.36 9.83 -3.86
CA TYR A 242 2.07 9.88 -5.13
C TYR A 242 3.38 9.07 -5.14
N ASN A 243 3.98 8.77 -3.98
CA ASN A 243 5.22 7.99 -3.87
C ASN A 243 5.04 6.50 -4.12
N LYS A 244 3.82 6.02 -4.36
CA LYS A 244 3.50 4.61 -4.63
C LYS A 244 3.12 4.41 -6.10
N ARG A 245 3.05 3.15 -6.52
CA ARG A 245 2.50 2.83 -7.83
C ARG A 245 1.16 3.52 -8.01
N ASN A 246 1.07 4.32 -9.06
CA ASN A 246 -0.12 5.09 -9.37
C ASN A 246 -1.12 4.22 -10.16
N THR A 247 -1.72 3.25 -9.47
CA THR A 247 -2.72 2.34 -10.06
C THR A 247 -4.07 2.48 -9.37
N LEU A 248 -5.14 2.10 -10.07
CA LEU A 248 -6.47 2.05 -9.47
C LEU A 248 -6.52 1.08 -8.29
N ASN A 249 -5.88 -0.10 -8.42
CA ASN A 249 -5.85 -1.11 -7.36
C ASN A 249 -5.27 -0.57 -6.05
N ASP A 250 -4.15 0.16 -6.13
CA ASP A 250 -3.53 0.76 -4.96
C ASP A 250 -4.40 1.86 -4.35
N SER A 251 -5.06 2.65 -5.22
CA SER A 251 -5.91 3.77 -4.81
C SER A 251 -7.21 3.33 -4.12
N LEU A 252 -7.72 2.14 -4.45
CA LEU A 252 -8.88 1.56 -3.78
C LEU A 252 -8.63 1.32 -2.29
N ASN A 253 -7.37 1.10 -1.86
CA ASN A 253 -7.04 0.95 -0.45
C ASN A 253 -7.43 2.20 0.37
N GLY A 254 -7.33 3.41 -0.20
CA GLY A 254 -7.81 4.62 0.45
C GLY A 254 -9.32 4.58 0.75
N ILE A 255 -10.13 3.99 -0.14
CA ILE A 255 -11.56 3.79 0.09
C ILE A 255 -11.79 2.75 1.19
N TRP A 256 -11.04 1.63 1.16
CA TRP A 256 -11.18 0.55 2.14
C TRP A 256 -10.81 0.98 3.55
N ASN A 257 -9.82 1.84 3.69
CA ASN A 257 -9.41 2.42 4.96
C ASN A 257 -10.50 3.32 5.59
N LEU A 258 -11.40 3.85 4.77
CA LEU A 258 -12.48 4.74 5.19
C LEU A 258 -13.87 4.06 5.22
N TYR A 259 -13.97 2.83 4.75
CA TYR A 259 -15.23 2.14 4.55
C TYR A 259 -16.21 2.26 5.73
N ASN A 260 -15.73 2.00 6.96
CA ASN A 260 -16.56 2.06 8.17
C ASN A 260 -16.92 3.48 8.61
N SER A 261 -16.30 4.51 8.05
CA SER A 261 -16.42 5.92 8.42
C SER A 261 -17.30 6.73 7.48
N ILE A 262 -17.88 6.07 6.48
CA ILE A 262 -18.79 6.71 5.52
C ILE A 262 -20.23 6.33 5.86
N GLU A 263 -21.14 7.29 5.79
CA GLU A 263 -22.56 7.06 5.99
C GLU A 263 -23.17 6.20 4.87
N LYS A 264 -24.22 5.46 5.18
CA LYS A 264 -25.05 4.82 4.14
C LYS A 264 -25.60 5.89 3.19
N LYS A 265 -25.47 5.63 1.89
CA LYS A 265 -25.77 6.58 0.80
C LYS A 265 -24.82 7.79 0.76
N GLY A 266 -23.69 7.73 1.47
CA GLY A 266 -22.63 8.72 1.40
C GLY A 266 -21.99 8.81 0.01
N ASN A 267 -21.02 9.71 -0.16
CA ASN A 267 -20.27 9.88 -1.38
C ASN A 267 -18.77 9.92 -1.12
N VAL A 268 -18.01 9.16 -1.89
CA VAL A 268 -16.54 9.22 -1.90
C VAL A 268 -16.09 9.77 -3.23
N THR A 269 -15.32 10.84 -3.22
CA THR A 269 -14.62 11.33 -4.42
C THR A 269 -13.17 10.87 -4.35
N LEU A 270 -12.83 9.85 -5.14
CA LEU A 270 -11.47 9.32 -5.26
C LEU A 270 -10.68 10.15 -6.26
N VAL A 271 -9.59 10.73 -5.81
CA VAL A 271 -8.63 11.45 -6.64
C VAL A 271 -7.40 10.57 -6.81
N SER A 272 -7.24 10.03 -8.01
CA SER A 272 -6.18 9.09 -8.35
C SER A 272 -5.83 9.21 -9.82
N GLU A 273 -4.61 9.62 -10.12
CA GLU A 273 -4.17 9.71 -11.52
C GLU A 273 -4.28 8.36 -12.22
N SER A 274 -3.86 7.27 -11.54
CA SER A 274 -3.88 5.89 -12.06
C SER A 274 -3.16 5.77 -13.42
N LEU A 275 -2.03 6.46 -13.58
CA LEU A 275 -1.26 6.51 -14.82
C LEU A 275 -0.77 5.12 -15.25
N ASP A 276 -0.47 4.25 -14.28
CA ASP A 276 -0.04 2.86 -14.51
C ASP A 276 -1.23 1.88 -14.72
N GLY A 277 -2.45 2.41 -14.91
CA GLY A 277 -3.65 1.64 -15.24
C GLY A 277 -4.34 1.00 -14.03
N PHE A 278 -4.90 -0.20 -14.22
CA PHE A 278 -5.70 -0.85 -13.19
C PHE A 278 -4.88 -1.49 -12.06
N GLY A 279 -3.69 -2.00 -12.35
CA GLY A 279 -2.67 -2.39 -11.38
C GLY A 279 -2.82 -3.78 -10.75
N SER A 280 -3.78 -4.60 -11.20
CA SER A 280 -3.87 -6.01 -10.79
C SER A 280 -4.52 -6.87 -11.86
N ASP A 281 -4.15 -8.17 -11.88
CA ASP A 281 -4.69 -9.12 -12.86
C ASP A 281 -6.22 -9.20 -12.84
N ALA A 282 -6.82 -9.13 -11.66
CA ALA A 282 -8.27 -9.19 -11.53
C ALA A 282 -8.96 -7.95 -12.11
N LEU A 283 -8.46 -6.74 -11.79
CA LEU A 283 -9.04 -5.50 -12.30
C LEU A 283 -8.86 -5.38 -13.82
N ASP A 284 -7.69 -5.73 -14.36
CA ASP A 284 -7.42 -5.72 -15.79
C ASP A 284 -8.40 -6.65 -16.55
N LYS A 285 -8.49 -7.90 -16.12
CA LYS A 285 -9.40 -8.88 -16.74
C LYS A 285 -10.87 -8.48 -16.61
N TYR A 286 -11.24 -7.91 -15.46
CA TYR A 286 -12.60 -7.42 -15.23
C TYR A 286 -12.95 -6.24 -16.14
N ALA A 287 -12.06 -5.26 -16.25
CA ALA A 287 -12.22 -4.12 -17.15
C ALA A 287 -12.41 -4.58 -18.60
N MET A 288 -11.63 -5.58 -19.05
CA MET A 288 -11.71 -6.16 -20.41
C MET A 288 -12.85 -7.18 -20.58
N ASN A 289 -13.72 -7.36 -19.59
CA ASN A 289 -14.84 -8.32 -19.63
C ASN A 289 -14.41 -9.79 -19.81
N GLN A 290 -13.22 -10.14 -19.31
CA GLN A 290 -12.67 -11.49 -19.45
C GLN A 290 -13.00 -12.41 -18.27
N ILE A 291 -13.46 -11.83 -17.16
CA ILE A 291 -13.81 -12.60 -15.95
C ILE A 291 -15.19 -12.22 -15.43
N ASN A 292 -15.83 -13.20 -14.77
CA ASN A 292 -17.04 -13.05 -14.00
C ASN A 292 -16.75 -13.42 -12.53
N ILE A 293 -16.97 -12.49 -11.61
CA ILE A 293 -16.63 -12.68 -10.19
C ILE A 293 -17.32 -13.91 -9.59
N LYS A 294 -18.61 -14.14 -9.89
CA LYS A 294 -19.36 -15.27 -9.38
C LYS A 294 -18.78 -16.62 -9.85
N ASN A 295 -18.35 -16.70 -11.12
CA ASN A 295 -17.75 -17.90 -11.65
C ASN A 295 -16.39 -18.16 -11.01
N LEU A 296 -15.57 -17.12 -10.78
CA LEU A 296 -14.28 -17.28 -10.10
C LEU A 296 -14.46 -17.83 -8.68
N ILE A 297 -15.41 -17.27 -7.94
CA ILE A 297 -15.69 -17.73 -6.57
C ILE A 297 -16.19 -19.18 -6.57
N SER A 298 -17.13 -19.54 -7.48
CA SER A 298 -17.66 -20.92 -7.56
C SER A 298 -16.63 -21.96 -7.99
N ASN A 299 -15.67 -21.56 -8.81
CA ASN A 299 -14.58 -22.42 -9.27
C ASN A 299 -13.36 -22.42 -8.34
N ASN A 300 -13.43 -21.67 -7.25
CA ASN A 300 -12.31 -21.49 -6.33
C ASN A 300 -11.04 -20.97 -7.05
N GLU A 301 -11.20 -19.99 -7.97
CA GLU A 301 -10.12 -19.36 -8.71
C GLU A 301 -9.77 -18.01 -8.08
N TYR A 302 -8.48 -17.68 -8.04
CA TYR A 302 -8.00 -16.41 -7.49
C TYR A 302 -7.05 -15.72 -8.47
N PHE A 303 -7.26 -14.44 -8.66
CA PHE A 303 -6.35 -13.48 -9.28
C PHE A 303 -6.08 -12.35 -8.28
N GLU A 304 -4.86 -11.86 -8.24
CA GLU A 304 -4.50 -10.72 -7.38
C GLU A 304 -5.42 -9.53 -7.65
N GLY A 305 -6.01 -8.97 -6.57
CA GLY A 305 -6.99 -7.89 -6.63
C GLY A 305 -8.44 -8.34 -6.73
N LEU A 306 -8.74 -9.66 -6.70
CA LEU A 306 -10.12 -10.16 -6.73
C LEU A 306 -10.92 -9.67 -5.51
N GLU A 307 -10.28 -9.54 -4.35
CA GLU A 307 -10.89 -8.96 -3.15
C GLU A 307 -11.46 -7.57 -3.41
N ASN A 308 -10.74 -6.72 -4.15
CA ASN A 308 -11.17 -5.38 -4.48
C ASN A 308 -12.46 -5.39 -5.32
N LEU A 309 -12.61 -6.33 -6.25
CA LEU A 309 -13.84 -6.48 -7.04
C LEU A 309 -15.02 -6.92 -6.18
N ILE A 310 -14.80 -7.83 -5.22
CA ILE A 310 -15.84 -8.27 -4.29
C ILE A 310 -16.28 -7.12 -3.39
N PHE A 311 -15.34 -6.36 -2.87
CA PHE A 311 -15.63 -5.18 -2.06
C PHE A 311 -16.42 -4.15 -2.85
N LEU A 312 -16.04 -3.89 -4.10
CA LEU A 312 -16.75 -2.96 -4.97
C LEU A 312 -18.20 -3.38 -5.25
N GLU A 313 -18.46 -4.67 -5.47
CA GLU A 313 -19.85 -5.15 -5.67
C GLU A 313 -20.73 -4.84 -4.46
N LYS A 314 -20.18 -4.94 -3.24
CA LYS A 314 -20.93 -4.65 -2.00
C LYS A 314 -21.06 -3.16 -1.74
N ILE A 315 -19.95 -2.44 -1.84
CA ILE A 315 -19.87 -1.03 -1.44
C ILE A 315 -20.63 -0.12 -2.41
N ASN A 316 -20.65 -0.42 -3.70
CA ASN A 316 -21.48 0.30 -4.67
C ASN A 316 -23.00 0.25 -4.39
N GLN A 317 -23.44 -0.63 -3.48
CA GLN A 317 -24.83 -0.66 -3.01
C GLN A 317 -25.03 0.24 -1.77
N GLU A 318 -23.97 0.57 -1.06
CA GLU A 318 -24.02 1.33 0.20
C GLU A 318 -23.78 2.83 -0.02
N TYR A 319 -22.80 3.19 -0.85
CA TYR A 319 -22.49 4.57 -1.19
C TYR A 319 -21.98 4.72 -2.61
N SER A 320 -21.88 5.95 -3.09
CA SER A 320 -21.46 6.24 -4.44
C SER A 320 -20.01 6.69 -4.51
N ILE A 321 -19.32 6.30 -5.58
CA ILE A 321 -17.93 6.66 -5.83
C ILE A 321 -17.86 7.57 -7.06
N ASP A 322 -17.32 8.77 -6.85
CA ASP A 322 -16.88 9.68 -7.92
C ASP A 322 -15.38 9.50 -8.10
N ILE A 323 -14.85 9.66 -9.29
CA ILE A 323 -13.41 9.50 -9.54
C ILE A 323 -12.87 10.55 -10.50
N ILE A 324 -11.67 11.02 -10.19
CA ILE A 324 -10.82 11.81 -11.08
C ILE A 324 -9.61 10.94 -11.40
N SER A 325 -9.46 10.53 -12.66
CA SER A 325 -8.42 9.60 -13.08
C SER A 325 -8.10 9.76 -14.57
N THR A 326 -6.93 9.26 -15.00
CA THR A 326 -6.56 9.16 -16.41
C THR A 326 -7.15 7.91 -17.09
N ILE A 327 -7.73 6.98 -16.32
CA ILE A 327 -8.38 5.78 -16.88
C ILE A 327 -9.59 6.22 -17.74
N PRO A 328 -9.75 5.67 -18.96
CA PRO A 328 -10.86 6.06 -19.83
C PRO A 328 -12.23 5.87 -19.17
N HIS A 329 -13.06 6.89 -19.22
CA HIS A 329 -14.39 6.97 -18.57
C HIS A 329 -15.27 5.76 -18.88
N HIS A 330 -15.15 5.19 -20.08
CA HIS A 330 -15.92 4.02 -20.48
C HIS A 330 -15.75 2.82 -19.54
N TYR A 331 -14.50 2.51 -19.14
CA TYR A 331 -14.23 1.43 -18.17
C TYR A 331 -14.77 1.79 -16.79
N ILE A 332 -14.52 3.02 -16.36
CA ILE A 332 -14.94 3.55 -15.06
C ILE A 332 -16.46 3.42 -14.89
N GLU A 333 -17.23 3.91 -15.82
CA GLU A 333 -18.70 3.89 -15.74
C GLU A 333 -19.29 2.49 -15.94
N LYS A 334 -18.88 1.80 -17.00
CA LYS A 334 -19.54 0.55 -17.42
C LYS A 334 -19.14 -0.63 -16.56
N ARG A 335 -17.88 -0.68 -16.12
CA ARG A 335 -17.35 -1.83 -15.39
C ARG A 335 -17.34 -1.60 -13.89
N PHE A 336 -16.72 -0.53 -13.42
CA PHE A 336 -16.58 -0.26 -11.99
C PHE A 336 -17.78 0.47 -11.38
N LYS A 337 -18.67 1.04 -12.21
CA LYS A 337 -19.86 1.81 -11.81
C LYS A 337 -19.53 3.07 -10.99
N PHE A 338 -18.34 3.63 -11.20
CA PHE A 338 -17.98 4.92 -10.66
C PHE A 338 -18.47 6.04 -11.60
N ARG A 339 -18.58 7.24 -11.06
CA ARG A 339 -18.90 8.43 -11.86
C ARG A 339 -17.61 9.20 -12.13
N PRO A 340 -17.13 9.23 -13.38
CA PRO A 340 -15.90 9.94 -13.72
C PRO A 340 -16.15 11.45 -13.81
N PHE A 341 -15.16 12.22 -13.38
CA PHE A 341 -15.12 13.67 -13.51
C PHE A 341 -13.77 14.12 -14.03
N ASN A 342 -13.75 15.23 -14.78
CA ASN A 342 -12.52 15.81 -15.32
C ASN A 342 -11.75 16.62 -14.28
N THR A 343 -12.41 17.16 -13.25
CA THR A 343 -11.79 17.95 -12.19
C THR A 343 -12.44 17.67 -10.84
N VAL A 344 -11.68 17.85 -9.77
CA VAL A 344 -12.18 17.71 -8.39
C VAL A 344 -13.33 18.70 -8.13
N ASN A 345 -13.19 19.94 -8.61
CA ASN A 345 -14.22 20.97 -8.42
C ASN A 345 -15.54 20.63 -9.14
N SER A 346 -15.48 19.92 -10.29
CA SER A 346 -16.70 19.44 -10.96
C SER A 346 -17.37 18.31 -10.18
N ALA A 347 -16.61 17.40 -9.57
CA ALA A 347 -17.13 16.36 -8.69
C ALA A 347 -17.71 16.95 -7.39
N LEU A 348 -17.01 17.90 -6.77
CA LEU A 348 -17.47 18.64 -5.60
C LEU A 348 -18.82 19.32 -5.86
N ASN A 349 -18.94 20.09 -6.94
CA ASN A 349 -20.17 20.76 -7.33
C ASN A 349 -21.30 19.76 -7.60
N SER A 350 -21.00 18.62 -8.21
CA SER A 350 -21.98 17.54 -8.42
C SER A 350 -22.46 16.96 -7.08
N THR A 351 -21.56 16.77 -6.13
CA THR A 351 -21.89 16.28 -4.78
C THR A 351 -22.79 17.25 -4.03
N ILE A 352 -22.46 18.55 -4.03
CA ILE A 352 -23.28 19.60 -3.42
C ILE A 352 -24.67 19.66 -4.05
N ARG A 353 -24.79 19.51 -5.38
CA ARG A 353 -26.11 19.47 -6.06
C ARG A 353 -26.95 18.27 -5.65
N ARG A 354 -26.34 17.09 -5.46
CA ARG A 354 -27.04 15.84 -5.12
C ARG A 354 -27.41 15.73 -3.67
N LYS A 355 -26.52 16.17 -2.79
CA LYS A 355 -26.67 16.05 -1.32
C LYS A 355 -27.33 17.28 -0.69
N GLY A 356 -27.24 18.41 -1.35
CA GLY A 356 -27.75 19.69 -0.88
C GLY A 356 -26.64 20.66 -0.47
N LYS A 357 -27.01 21.95 -0.38
CA LYS A 357 -26.05 23.04 -0.12
C LYS A 357 -25.36 22.99 1.25
N ARG A 358 -25.87 22.17 2.18
CA ARG A 358 -25.32 22.05 3.54
C ARG A 358 -24.53 20.76 3.76
N VAL A 359 -24.23 20.01 2.68
CA VAL A 359 -23.45 18.77 2.78
C VAL A 359 -22.10 19.05 3.40
N GLU A 360 -21.72 18.26 4.38
CA GLU A 360 -20.43 18.30 5.02
C GLU A 360 -19.45 17.35 4.29
N ILE A 361 -18.28 17.88 3.92
CA ILE A 361 -17.29 17.18 3.12
C ILE A 361 -15.96 17.17 3.86
N ALA A 362 -15.47 15.98 4.17
CA ALA A 362 -14.12 15.79 4.68
C ALA A 362 -13.11 15.70 3.55
N ILE A 363 -11.91 16.25 3.75
CA ILE A 363 -10.79 16.11 2.80
C ILE A 363 -9.70 15.29 3.48
N ILE A 364 -9.29 14.20 2.82
CA ILE A 364 -8.34 13.23 3.34
C ILE A 364 -7.25 12.98 2.29
N PRO A 365 -6.22 13.84 2.25
CA PRO A 365 -5.02 13.57 1.46
C PRO A 365 -4.31 12.33 2.02
N HIS A 366 -3.66 11.56 1.15
CA HIS A 366 -2.91 10.36 1.53
C HIS A 366 -3.74 9.31 2.29
N ALA A 367 -4.99 9.07 1.83
CA ALA A 367 -5.94 8.16 2.47
C ALA A 367 -5.44 6.70 2.58
N ASN A 368 -4.46 6.30 1.77
CA ASN A 368 -3.81 5.00 1.87
C ASN A 368 -3.04 4.81 3.19
N ASN A 369 -2.59 5.90 3.80
CA ASN A 369 -1.70 5.88 4.95
C ASN A 369 -2.41 6.09 6.29
N MET A 370 -3.75 6.20 6.29
CA MET A 370 -4.53 6.33 7.52
C MET A 370 -5.84 5.57 7.45
N ILE A 371 -6.33 5.18 8.60
CA ILE A 371 -7.67 4.61 8.76
C ILE A 371 -8.51 5.56 9.60
N MET A 372 -9.77 5.76 9.20
CA MET A 372 -10.75 6.47 10.00
C MET A 372 -11.68 5.46 10.71
N LYS A 373 -11.83 5.59 12.01
CA LYS A 373 -12.76 4.78 12.83
C LYS A 373 -13.74 5.66 13.60
N VAL A 374 -14.99 5.30 13.57
CA VAL A 374 -16.02 5.97 14.39
C VAL A 374 -15.98 5.41 15.81
N GLY A 375 -15.95 6.29 16.79
CA GLY A 375 -15.97 5.94 18.22
C GLY A 375 -14.86 6.64 19.02
N SER A 376 -15.07 6.72 20.34
CA SER A 376 -14.08 7.31 21.24
C SER A 376 -12.82 6.45 21.35
N ASN A 377 -11.66 7.09 21.47
CA ASN A 377 -10.41 6.46 21.91
C ASN A 377 -10.63 5.80 23.31
N LYS A 378 -11.06 4.56 23.34
CA LYS A 378 -10.78 3.74 24.51
C LYS A 378 -9.36 3.17 24.26
N ILE A 379 -8.38 3.88 24.81
CA ILE A 379 -7.03 3.31 25.00
C ILE A 379 -7.24 2.04 25.82
N VAL A 380 -7.01 0.90 25.19
CA VAL A 380 -6.94 -0.40 25.88
C VAL A 380 -5.49 -0.70 26.22
#